data_feb90ec050938e4b53d510faeb4fc308
#
_entry.id   feb90ec050938e4b53d510faeb4fc308
#
_cell.length_a   1.000
_cell.length_b   1.000
_cell.length_c   1.000
_cell.angle_alpha   90.00
_cell.angle_beta   90.00
_cell.angle_gamma   90.00
#
_symmetry.space_group_name_H-M   'P 1'
#
loop_
_entity.id
_entity.type
_entity.pdbx_description
1 polymer ?
#
loop_
_entity_poly.entity_id
_entity_poly.type
_entity_poly.pdbx_seq_one_letter_code
_entity_poly.pdbx_strand_id
1 'polypeptide(L)'
;NKISVFNRYMSLILMSEIRKKFLDYFARNDHQKVDSSNIVPNNDPTLMFTNSGMVQFKNIFTGIEKKPFKTATTSQKCIRAGGKHNDLENVGYTPRHHTFFEMLGNFSFGDYFKEKAIYYAWELLTKDFGIPKDKLSATVYSEDEEAFKLWKKVAGLPENRIVKISTSDNFWSMGETGPCGPCSEIFYDHGDKLKGGPPGSSNQDGDRFIEIWNLVFMQYEQKSKEKRVNLPKPSVDTGMGLE
;
A
#
# COMPACT_ATOMS: atom_id res chain seq x y z
N ASN A 1 40.47 5.36 6.73
CA ASN A 1 39.47 4.75 7.65
C ASN A 1 38.43 5.72 8.27
N LYS A 2 38.56 7.04 8.05
CA LYS A 2 37.51 8.01 8.46
C LYS A 2 36.36 8.13 7.44
N ILE A 3 36.60 7.76 6.18
CA ILE A 3 35.58 7.78 5.11
C ILE A 3 34.53 6.65 5.28
N SER A 4 34.95 5.50 5.83
CA SER A 4 34.05 4.36 6.10
C SER A 4 33.03 4.63 7.24
N VAL A 5 33.41 5.44 8.22
CA VAL A 5 32.54 5.82 9.33
C VAL A 5 31.53 6.90 8.90
N PHE A 6 31.95 7.83 8.04
CA PHE A 6 31.10 8.90 7.50
C PHE A 6 29.99 8.35 6.58
N ASN A 7 30.28 7.34 5.75
CA ASN A 7 29.28 6.66 4.91
C ASN A 7 28.27 5.81 5.70
N ARG A 8 28.60 5.42 6.93
CA ARG A 8 27.69 4.67 7.81
C ARG A 8 26.67 5.59 8.51
N TYR A 9 26.98 6.87 8.64
CA TYR A 9 26.06 7.88 9.23
C TYR A 9 25.07 8.44 8.21
N MET A 10 25.29 8.27 6.90
CA MET A 10 24.42 8.79 5.85
C MET A 10 23.24 7.88 5.47
N SER A 11 23.06 6.73 6.10
CA SER A 11 22.02 5.77 5.71
C SER A 11 21.06 5.35 6.81
N LEU A 12 21.08 5.94 7.98
CA LEU A 12 20.04 5.76 8.98
C LEU A 12 19.02 6.90 8.87
N ILE A 13 18.18 6.83 7.83
CA ILE A 13 16.93 7.59 7.87
C ILE A 13 16.12 6.99 9.01
N LEU A 14 15.88 7.76 10.06
CA LEU A 14 15.06 7.31 11.18
C LEU A 14 13.62 7.06 10.70
N MET A 15 12.96 6.04 11.21
CA MET A 15 11.54 5.75 10.89
C MET A 15 10.64 6.97 11.08
N SER A 16 10.95 7.81 12.09
CA SER A 16 10.26 9.09 12.30
C SER A 16 10.40 10.06 11.13
N GLU A 17 11.55 10.04 10.43
CA GLU A 17 11.77 10.88 9.25
C GLU A 17 11.03 10.35 8.03
N ILE A 18 10.97 9.03 7.84
CA ILE A 18 10.17 8.39 6.78
C ILE A 18 8.71 8.75 6.98
N ARG A 19 8.18 8.55 8.20
CA ARG A 19 6.80 8.92 8.56
C ARG A 19 6.52 10.39 8.25
N LYS A 20 7.40 11.28 8.72
CA LYS A 20 7.26 12.71 8.50
C LYS A 20 7.30 13.07 7.02
N LYS A 21 8.26 12.55 6.26
CA LYS A 21 8.37 12.80 4.81
C LYS A 21 7.13 12.34 4.05
N PHE A 22 6.61 11.14 4.37
CA PHE A 22 5.38 10.62 3.76
C PHE A 22 4.19 11.56 4.02
N LEU A 23 3.91 11.86 5.28
CA LEU A 23 2.77 12.69 5.66
C LEU A 23 2.89 14.12 5.11
N ASP A 24 4.10 14.70 5.11
CA ASP A 24 4.34 16.05 4.58
C ASP A 24 4.23 16.07 3.05
N TYR A 25 4.68 15.01 2.35
CA TYR A 25 4.51 14.90 0.91
C TYR A 25 3.04 14.96 0.51
N PHE A 26 2.20 14.15 1.15
CA PHE A 26 0.78 14.14 0.85
C PHE A 26 0.06 15.40 1.33
N ALA A 27 0.46 15.99 2.46
CA ALA A 27 -0.13 17.25 2.93
C ALA A 27 0.12 18.41 1.95
N ARG A 28 1.32 18.51 1.37
CA ARG A 28 1.61 19.53 0.32
C ARG A 28 0.95 19.25 -1.02
N ASN A 29 0.37 18.06 -1.18
CA ASN A 29 -0.46 17.64 -2.30
C ASN A 29 -1.95 17.56 -1.90
N ASP A 30 -2.40 18.46 -1.06
CA ASP A 30 -3.79 18.70 -0.67
C ASP A 30 -4.48 17.53 0.07
N HIS A 31 -3.71 16.66 0.74
CA HIS A 31 -4.27 15.62 1.58
C HIS A 31 -4.39 16.09 3.03
N GLN A 32 -5.56 15.89 3.62
CA GLN A 32 -5.76 16.12 5.05
C GLN A 32 -4.95 15.11 5.86
N LYS A 33 -4.06 15.59 6.73
CA LYS A 33 -3.44 14.72 7.74
C LYS A 33 -4.50 14.29 8.75
N VAL A 34 -4.65 12.99 8.91
CA VAL A 34 -5.60 12.39 9.85
C VAL A 34 -4.82 11.51 10.83
N ASP A 35 -5.10 11.65 12.11
CA ASP A 35 -4.46 10.85 13.15
C ASP A 35 -4.82 9.37 13.04
N SER A 36 -3.96 8.51 13.58
CA SER A 36 -4.24 7.09 13.72
C SER A 36 -5.52 6.89 14.55
N SER A 37 -6.44 6.10 14.03
CA SER A 37 -7.58 5.65 14.82
C SER A 37 -7.16 4.64 15.88
N ASN A 38 -8.08 4.31 16.78
CA ASN A 38 -7.85 3.31 17.82
C ASN A 38 -7.55 1.94 17.21
N ILE A 39 -6.65 1.19 17.86
CA ILE A 39 -6.30 -0.18 17.47
C ILE A 39 -7.50 -1.12 17.59
N VAL A 40 -8.32 -0.93 18.62
CA VAL A 40 -9.62 -1.60 18.74
C VAL A 40 -10.65 -0.71 18.06
N PRO A 41 -11.18 -1.11 16.88
CA PRO A 41 -12.11 -0.28 16.14
C PRO A 41 -13.42 -0.12 16.90
N ASN A 42 -13.88 1.12 17.03
CA ASN A 42 -15.19 1.41 17.57
C ASN A 42 -16.26 1.12 16.48
N ASN A 43 -17.29 0.38 16.83
CA ASN A 43 -18.45 0.12 15.97
C ASN A 43 -18.19 -0.71 14.70
N ASP A 44 -17.15 -1.54 14.65
CA ASP A 44 -16.99 -2.54 13.60
C ASP A 44 -16.93 -3.95 14.20
N PRO A 45 -18.05 -4.69 14.26
CA PRO A 45 -18.09 -6.03 14.82
C PRO A 45 -17.37 -7.08 13.96
N THR A 46 -16.95 -6.72 12.74
CA THR A 46 -16.25 -7.62 11.82
C THR A 46 -14.75 -7.67 12.03
N LEU A 47 -14.20 -6.74 12.82
CA LEU A 47 -12.77 -6.60 13.04
C LEU A 47 -12.45 -6.57 14.56
N MET A 48 -11.56 -7.44 14.99
CA MET A 48 -11.02 -7.41 16.36
C MET A 48 -10.05 -6.24 16.52
N PHE A 49 -9.19 -6.00 15.55
CA PHE A 49 -8.20 -4.93 15.52
C PHE A 49 -8.23 -4.16 14.21
N THR A 50 -7.83 -2.90 14.25
CA THR A 50 -7.52 -2.12 13.04
C THR A 50 -6.29 -2.74 12.37
N ASN A 51 -6.48 -3.30 11.19
CA ASN A 51 -5.48 -4.08 10.46
C ASN A 51 -4.96 -3.38 9.19
N SER A 52 -5.50 -2.21 8.88
CA SER A 52 -5.08 -1.39 7.73
C SER A 52 -5.49 0.06 7.90
N GLY A 53 -4.85 0.96 7.13
CA GLY A 53 -5.11 2.39 7.19
C GLY A 53 -6.53 2.77 6.78
N MET A 54 -7.16 1.98 5.90
CA MET A 54 -8.50 2.27 5.38
C MET A 54 -9.64 2.03 6.37
N VAL A 55 -9.40 1.30 7.46
CA VAL A 55 -10.48 0.88 8.39
C VAL A 55 -11.26 2.08 8.93
N GLN A 56 -10.57 3.14 9.34
CA GLN A 56 -11.21 4.36 9.81
C GLN A 56 -12.00 5.12 8.74
N PHE A 57 -11.76 4.84 7.45
CA PHE A 57 -12.40 5.51 6.31
C PHE A 57 -13.45 4.63 5.61
N LYS A 58 -13.73 3.41 6.11
CA LYS A 58 -14.68 2.46 5.52
C LYS A 58 -16.01 3.11 5.14
N ASN A 59 -16.59 3.86 6.06
CA ASN A 59 -17.89 4.50 5.86
C ASN A 59 -17.85 5.67 4.87
N ILE A 60 -16.67 6.26 4.66
CA ILE A 60 -16.49 7.33 3.65
C ILE A 60 -16.44 6.68 2.26
N PHE A 61 -15.72 5.58 2.08
CA PHE A 61 -15.67 4.85 0.81
C PHE A 61 -17.06 4.36 0.37
N THR A 62 -17.85 3.85 1.30
CA THR A 62 -19.21 3.37 1.02
C THR A 62 -20.26 4.49 0.91
N GLY A 63 -19.88 5.74 1.18
CA GLY A 63 -20.77 6.91 1.12
C GLY A 63 -21.72 7.05 2.30
N ILE A 64 -21.60 6.21 3.33
CA ILE A 64 -22.38 6.27 4.56
C ILE A 64 -22.01 7.52 5.38
N GLU A 65 -20.72 7.86 5.39
CA GLU A 65 -20.19 9.03 6.10
C GLU A 65 -19.63 10.06 5.10
N LYS A 66 -19.79 11.34 5.41
CA LYS A 66 -19.20 12.45 4.66
C LYS A 66 -18.22 13.21 5.55
N LYS A 67 -17.05 13.52 5.01
CA LYS A 67 -16.05 14.38 5.64
C LYS A 67 -15.86 15.66 4.83
N PRO A 68 -15.35 16.75 5.44
CA PRO A 68 -15.09 18.00 4.73
C PRO A 68 -13.90 17.92 3.75
N PHE A 69 -13.16 16.80 3.76
CA PHE A 69 -12.03 16.54 2.88
C PHE A 69 -12.35 15.41 1.90
N LYS A 70 -11.72 15.44 0.73
CA LYS A 70 -11.84 14.40 -0.30
C LYS A 70 -10.59 13.51 -0.41
N THR A 71 -9.52 13.92 0.24
CA THR A 71 -8.22 13.25 0.25
C THR A 71 -7.66 13.27 1.67
N ALA A 72 -6.99 12.20 2.07
CA ALA A 72 -6.39 12.08 3.39
C ALA A 72 -5.05 11.36 3.35
N THR A 73 -4.23 11.57 4.37
CA THR A 73 -3.02 10.78 4.64
C THR A 73 -2.91 10.50 6.13
N THR A 74 -2.44 9.30 6.46
CA THR A 74 -2.28 8.87 7.85
C THR A 74 -1.11 7.91 8.02
N SER A 75 -0.58 7.82 9.23
CA SER A 75 0.24 6.71 9.72
C SER A 75 -0.60 5.94 10.73
N GLN A 76 -1.28 4.89 10.28
CA GLN A 76 -2.21 4.11 11.07
C GLN A 76 -1.50 3.02 11.84
N LYS A 77 -1.68 2.98 13.16
CA LYS A 77 -1.26 1.86 14.01
C LYS A 77 -2.16 0.66 13.75
N CYS A 78 -1.53 -0.49 13.43
CA CYS A 78 -2.22 -1.70 13.00
C CYS A 78 -1.77 -2.92 13.81
N ILE A 79 -2.70 -3.87 13.97
CA ILE A 79 -2.41 -5.22 14.47
C ILE A 79 -3.00 -6.25 13.49
N ARG A 80 -2.17 -7.19 13.04
CA ARG A 80 -2.56 -8.32 12.19
C ARG A 80 -2.36 -9.63 12.94
N ALA A 81 -3.29 -9.94 13.84
CA ALA A 81 -3.25 -11.08 14.73
C ALA A 81 -4.57 -11.86 14.70
N GLY A 82 -5.10 -12.12 13.52
CA GLY A 82 -6.35 -12.86 13.31
C GLY A 82 -7.16 -12.36 12.13
N GLY A 83 -8.19 -13.10 11.74
CA GLY A 83 -9.06 -12.78 10.60
C GLY A 83 -8.39 -12.99 9.25
N LYS A 84 -8.83 -12.25 8.24
CA LYS A 84 -8.35 -12.39 6.86
C LYS A 84 -6.88 -11.96 6.68
N HIS A 85 -6.46 -10.92 7.38
CA HIS A 85 -5.09 -10.42 7.37
C HIS A 85 -4.42 -10.84 8.69
N ASN A 86 -3.88 -12.05 8.74
CA ASN A 86 -3.24 -12.63 9.91
C ASN A 86 -1.78 -12.93 9.62
N ASP A 87 -0.88 -12.25 10.32
CA ASP A 87 0.57 -12.40 10.15
C ASP A 87 1.22 -13.24 11.26
N LEU A 88 0.44 -13.76 12.20
CA LEU A 88 0.99 -14.44 13.42
C LEU A 88 1.94 -15.58 13.08
N GLU A 89 1.65 -16.37 12.04
CA GLU A 89 2.48 -17.51 11.64
C GLU A 89 3.82 -17.08 11.02
N ASN A 90 3.92 -15.82 10.55
CA ASN A 90 5.10 -15.28 9.91
C ASN A 90 5.94 -14.39 10.83
N VAL A 91 5.37 -13.91 11.94
CA VAL A 91 6.06 -13.06 12.92
C VAL A 91 7.20 -13.85 13.57
N GLY A 92 8.42 -13.26 13.52
CA GLY A 92 9.63 -13.89 14.03
C GLY A 92 10.31 -14.86 13.05
N TYR A 93 9.68 -15.21 11.94
CA TYR A 93 10.23 -16.06 10.88
C TYR A 93 10.65 -15.27 9.62
N THR A 94 10.08 -14.09 9.44
CA THR A 94 10.46 -13.17 8.37
C THR A 94 10.80 -11.80 8.95
N PRO A 95 11.67 -11.01 8.30
CA PRO A 95 12.02 -9.66 8.77
C PRO A 95 10.92 -8.61 8.53
N ARG A 96 9.88 -8.94 7.75
CA ARG A 96 8.86 -8.02 7.25
C ARG A 96 7.45 -8.20 7.84
N HIS A 97 7.21 -9.23 8.65
CA HIS A 97 5.93 -9.47 9.30
C HIS A 97 5.99 -9.12 10.77
N HIS A 98 5.12 -8.21 11.19
CA HIS A 98 5.03 -7.70 12.54
C HIS A 98 3.61 -7.84 13.05
N THR A 99 3.44 -8.19 14.34
CA THR A 99 2.11 -8.20 14.97
C THR A 99 1.55 -6.78 15.06
N PHE A 100 2.37 -5.84 15.53
CA PHE A 100 2.08 -4.42 15.60
C PHE A 100 3.01 -3.66 14.66
N PHE A 101 2.45 -2.74 13.86
CA PHE A 101 3.19 -1.92 12.91
C PHE A 101 2.43 -0.63 12.58
N GLU A 102 3.10 0.32 11.94
CA GLU A 102 2.47 1.50 11.38
C GLU A 102 2.31 1.34 9.87
N MET A 103 1.10 1.59 9.37
CA MET A 103 0.81 1.62 7.94
C MET A 103 0.68 3.07 7.47
N LEU A 104 1.59 3.49 6.61
CA LEU A 104 1.50 4.77 5.92
C LEU A 104 0.51 4.65 4.77
N GLY A 105 -0.43 5.59 4.67
CA GLY A 105 -1.46 5.55 3.65
C GLY A 105 -1.84 6.92 3.13
N ASN A 106 -2.16 6.97 1.84
CA ASN A 106 -2.87 8.08 1.21
C ASN A 106 -4.17 7.58 0.59
N PHE A 107 -5.19 8.42 0.66
CA PHE A 107 -6.56 8.07 0.34
C PHE A 107 -7.19 9.14 -0.55
N SER A 108 -8.00 8.67 -1.52
CA SER A 108 -8.86 9.53 -2.33
C SER A 108 -10.29 9.01 -2.28
N PHE A 109 -11.20 9.84 -1.87
CA PHE A 109 -12.63 9.54 -1.76
C PHE A 109 -13.37 10.13 -2.97
N GLY A 110 -12.99 9.64 -4.17
CA GLY A 110 -13.53 10.09 -5.43
C GLY A 110 -13.02 11.45 -5.92
N ASP A 111 -11.82 11.86 -5.50
CA ASP A 111 -11.13 13.06 -6.01
C ASP A 111 -10.19 12.71 -7.16
N TYR A 112 -9.29 11.76 -6.94
CA TYR A 112 -8.41 11.21 -7.97
C TYR A 112 -8.47 9.68 -7.98
N PHE A 113 -7.92 9.08 -9.05
CA PHE A 113 -7.90 7.64 -9.22
C PHE A 113 -6.52 7.15 -9.68
N LYS A 114 -6.44 6.07 -10.45
CA LYS A 114 -5.22 5.31 -10.77
C LYS A 114 -4.03 6.17 -11.22
N GLU A 115 -4.23 7.05 -12.21
CA GLU A 115 -3.12 7.81 -12.79
C GLU A 115 -2.41 8.68 -11.75
N LYS A 116 -3.17 9.40 -10.94
CA LYS A 116 -2.63 10.30 -9.93
C LYS A 116 -2.08 9.52 -8.73
N ALA A 117 -2.68 8.38 -8.37
CA ALA A 117 -2.17 7.50 -7.33
C ALA A 117 -0.78 6.94 -7.71
N ILE A 118 -0.64 6.43 -8.93
CA ILE A 118 0.65 5.93 -9.46
C ILE A 118 1.68 7.06 -9.52
N TYR A 119 1.27 8.25 -9.98
CA TYR A 119 2.15 9.42 -10.04
C TYR A 119 2.71 9.77 -8.65
N TYR A 120 1.86 9.91 -7.64
CA TYR A 120 2.28 10.23 -6.28
C TYR A 120 3.21 9.19 -5.70
N ALA A 121 2.87 7.90 -5.84
CA ALA A 121 3.69 6.83 -5.34
C ALA A 121 5.08 6.82 -6.00
N TRP A 122 5.12 6.95 -7.33
CA TRP A 122 6.37 6.97 -8.07
C TRP A 122 7.24 8.18 -7.75
N GLU A 123 6.63 9.36 -7.65
CA GLU A 123 7.35 10.58 -7.32
C GLU A 123 7.94 10.53 -5.91
N LEU A 124 7.14 10.14 -4.90
CA LEU A 124 7.60 10.02 -3.51
C LEU A 124 8.78 9.04 -3.40
N LEU A 125 8.64 7.84 -3.98
CA LEU A 125 9.70 6.83 -3.90
C LEU A 125 10.98 7.28 -4.61
N THR A 126 10.87 7.83 -5.82
CA THR A 126 12.05 8.07 -6.66
C THR A 126 12.69 9.44 -6.44
N LYS A 127 11.91 10.45 -6.03
CA LYS A 127 12.44 11.81 -5.80
C LYS A 127 12.66 12.12 -4.33
N ASP A 128 11.63 11.94 -3.47
CA ASP A 128 11.71 12.30 -2.06
C ASP A 128 12.48 11.27 -1.23
N PHE A 129 12.30 9.98 -1.47
CA PHE A 129 13.07 8.91 -0.83
C PHE A 129 14.36 8.57 -1.59
N GLY A 130 14.46 8.97 -2.86
CA GLY A 130 15.67 8.75 -3.66
C GLY A 130 15.94 7.30 -4.04
N ILE A 131 14.90 6.45 -4.09
CA ILE A 131 15.06 5.05 -4.47
C ILE A 131 15.39 4.96 -5.97
N PRO A 132 16.45 4.23 -6.35
CA PRO A 132 16.82 4.05 -7.74
C PRO A 132 15.70 3.36 -8.53
N LYS A 133 15.30 3.96 -9.66
CA LYS A 133 14.21 3.45 -10.51
C LYS A 133 14.44 2.05 -11.04
N ASP A 134 15.72 1.69 -11.27
CA ASP A 134 16.13 0.37 -11.73
C ASP A 134 15.96 -0.72 -10.68
N LYS A 135 15.71 -0.37 -9.43
CA LYS A 135 15.38 -1.29 -8.34
C LYS A 135 13.89 -1.53 -8.15
N LEU A 136 13.05 -0.77 -8.84
CA LEU A 136 11.61 -0.82 -8.66
C LEU A 136 10.92 -1.61 -9.79
N SER A 137 9.92 -2.38 -9.43
CA SER A 137 8.98 -3.04 -10.33
C SER A 137 7.56 -2.92 -9.76
N ALA A 138 6.56 -3.18 -10.59
CA ALA A 138 5.17 -3.12 -10.17
C ALA A 138 4.41 -4.40 -10.56
N THR A 139 3.41 -4.77 -9.77
CA THR A 139 2.40 -5.73 -10.18
C THR A 139 1.11 -5.02 -10.54
N VAL A 140 0.28 -5.65 -11.34
CA VAL A 140 -1.09 -5.22 -11.63
C VAL A 140 -2.01 -6.44 -11.66
N TYR A 141 -3.26 -6.25 -11.31
CA TYR A 141 -4.26 -7.29 -11.54
C TYR A 141 -4.36 -7.59 -13.04
N SER A 142 -4.39 -8.86 -13.42
CA SER A 142 -4.26 -9.30 -14.81
C SER A 142 -5.30 -8.70 -15.77
N GLU A 143 -6.48 -8.35 -15.26
CA GLU A 143 -7.55 -7.72 -16.03
C GLU A 143 -7.48 -6.18 -16.00
N ASP A 144 -6.57 -5.59 -15.22
CA ASP A 144 -6.43 -4.13 -15.12
C ASP A 144 -5.44 -3.57 -16.15
N GLU A 145 -5.85 -3.59 -17.41
CA GLU A 145 -5.08 -3.04 -18.54
C GLU A 145 -4.84 -1.52 -18.39
N GLU A 146 -5.72 -0.82 -17.70
CA GLU A 146 -5.54 0.61 -17.45
C GLU A 146 -4.33 0.85 -16.53
N ALA A 147 -4.23 0.16 -15.41
CA ALA A 147 -3.10 0.27 -14.51
C ALA A 147 -1.78 -0.13 -15.21
N PHE A 148 -1.79 -1.19 -16.03
CA PHE A 148 -0.62 -1.60 -16.81
C PHE A 148 -0.11 -0.48 -17.73
N LYS A 149 -1.01 0.16 -18.48
CA LYS A 149 -0.67 1.28 -19.36
C LYS A 149 -0.20 2.51 -18.59
N LEU A 150 -0.80 2.77 -17.43
CA LEU A 150 -0.43 3.90 -16.59
C LEU A 150 0.97 3.75 -15.98
N TRP A 151 1.38 2.56 -15.55
CA TRP A 151 2.75 2.32 -15.10
C TRP A 151 3.78 2.60 -16.18
N LYS A 152 3.49 2.22 -17.42
CA LYS A 152 4.35 2.58 -18.57
C LYS A 152 4.39 4.08 -18.84
N LYS A 153 3.23 4.73 -18.83
CA LYS A 153 3.09 6.15 -19.16
C LYS A 153 3.65 7.07 -18.09
N VAL A 154 3.30 6.82 -16.82
CA VAL A 154 3.57 7.71 -15.68
C VAL A 154 4.94 7.43 -15.07
N ALA A 155 5.23 6.17 -14.78
CA ALA A 155 6.47 5.75 -14.14
C ALA A 155 7.62 5.52 -15.14
N GLY A 156 7.30 5.32 -16.41
CA GLY A 156 8.29 4.94 -17.43
C GLY A 156 8.83 3.52 -17.22
N LEU A 157 8.10 2.67 -16.51
CA LEU A 157 8.52 1.27 -16.31
C LEU A 157 8.47 0.51 -17.64
N PRO A 158 9.51 -0.26 -17.98
CA PRO A 158 9.47 -1.17 -19.11
C PRO A 158 8.54 -2.36 -18.81
N GLU A 159 7.97 -2.97 -19.84
CA GLU A 159 6.97 -4.06 -19.68
C GLU A 159 7.46 -5.23 -18.82
N ASN A 160 8.72 -5.60 -18.95
CA ASN A 160 9.32 -6.68 -18.16
C ASN A 160 9.46 -6.39 -16.66
N ARG A 161 9.09 -5.18 -16.22
CA ARG A 161 9.03 -4.79 -14.81
C ARG A 161 7.60 -4.51 -14.34
N ILE A 162 6.59 -4.82 -15.15
CA ILE A 162 5.18 -4.74 -14.79
C ILE A 162 4.59 -6.13 -14.92
N VAL A 163 4.38 -6.78 -13.80
CA VAL A 163 3.93 -8.18 -13.75
C VAL A 163 2.42 -8.24 -13.60
N LYS A 164 1.75 -8.98 -14.47
CA LYS A 164 0.31 -9.24 -14.39
C LYS A 164 0.05 -10.44 -13.49
N ILE A 165 -0.72 -10.26 -12.44
CA ILE A 165 -1.09 -11.28 -11.45
C ILE A 165 -2.58 -11.55 -11.55
N SER A 166 -2.96 -12.82 -11.76
CA SER A 166 -4.36 -13.24 -11.91
C SER A 166 -5.00 -13.73 -10.60
N THR A 167 -4.19 -13.90 -9.56
CA THR A 167 -4.64 -14.36 -8.25
C THR A 167 -5.25 -13.24 -7.43
N SER A 168 -5.80 -13.59 -6.26
CA SER A 168 -6.31 -12.63 -5.28
C SER A 168 -5.25 -11.70 -4.69
N ASP A 169 -3.96 -11.95 -4.94
CA ASP A 169 -2.87 -11.12 -4.42
C ASP A 169 -2.98 -9.68 -4.96
N ASN A 170 -3.37 -9.51 -6.22
CA ASN A 170 -3.63 -8.19 -6.81
C ASN A 170 -5.11 -7.81 -6.88
N PHE A 171 -5.97 -8.44 -6.05
CA PHE A 171 -7.35 -8.01 -5.85
C PHE A 171 -7.64 -7.92 -4.34
N TRP A 172 -7.50 -6.73 -3.78
CA TRP A 172 -7.64 -6.50 -2.36
C TRP A 172 -9.11 -6.41 -1.92
N SER A 173 -9.41 -6.96 -0.76
CA SER A 173 -10.70 -6.79 -0.08
C SER A 173 -10.50 -6.69 1.42
N MET A 174 -11.29 -5.82 2.07
CA MET A 174 -11.22 -5.59 3.51
C MET A 174 -11.50 -6.85 4.33
N GLY A 175 -12.47 -7.66 3.86
CA GLY A 175 -12.91 -8.89 4.51
C GLY A 175 -13.88 -9.65 3.60
N GLU A 176 -14.80 -10.41 4.19
CA GLU A 176 -15.88 -11.06 3.44
C GLU A 176 -16.85 -10.05 2.83
N THR A 177 -16.99 -8.90 3.48
CA THR A 177 -17.79 -7.76 3.02
C THR A 177 -17.01 -6.47 3.14
N GLY A 178 -17.46 -5.42 2.43
CA GLY A 178 -16.86 -4.10 2.45
C GLY A 178 -16.17 -3.70 1.14
N PRO A 179 -15.49 -2.55 1.12
CA PRO A 179 -14.81 -2.05 -0.07
C PRO A 179 -13.75 -3.02 -0.59
N CYS A 180 -13.64 -3.13 -1.92
CA CYS A 180 -12.67 -3.97 -2.60
C CYS A 180 -12.36 -3.45 -4.00
N GLY A 181 -11.27 -3.94 -4.58
CA GLY A 181 -10.89 -3.61 -5.95
C GLY A 181 -9.53 -4.16 -6.35
N PRO A 182 -9.18 -4.06 -7.63
CA PRO A 182 -7.86 -4.42 -8.10
C PRO A 182 -6.80 -3.54 -7.44
N CYS A 183 -5.63 -4.11 -7.23
CA CYS A 183 -4.51 -3.36 -6.68
C CYS A 183 -3.25 -3.51 -7.52
N SER A 184 -2.32 -2.64 -7.23
CA SER A 184 -1.00 -2.61 -7.85
C SER A 184 0.03 -2.44 -6.75
N GLU A 185 0.97 -3.37 -6.69
CA GLU A 185 2.00 -3.38 -5.66
C GLU A 185 3.31 -2.90 -6.26
N ILE A 186 4.11 -2.22 -5.46
CA ILE A 186 5.45 -1.78 -5.82
C ILE A 186 6.46 -2.62 -5.06
N PHE A 187 7.38 -3.23 -5.78
CA PHE A 187 8.43 -4.10 -5.25
C PHE A 187 9.80 -3.45 -5.39
N TYR A 188 10.64 -3.68 -4.39
CA TYR A 188 12.05 -3.33 -4.41
C TYR A 188 12.90 -4.58 -4.63
N ASP A 189 13.83 -4.56 -5.61
CA ASP A 189 14.81 -5.60 -5.86
C ASP A 189 16.11 -5.35 -5.09
N HIS A 190 16.34 -6.13 -4.04
CA HIS A 190 17.57 -6.09 -3.24
C HIS A 190 18.81 -6.62 -3.98
N GLY A 191 18.62 -7.22 -5.16
CA GLY A 191 19.69 -7.74 -6.00
C GLY A 191 19.96 -9.24 -5.80
N ASP A 192 20.83 -9.76 -6.64
CA ASP A 192 21.10 -11.20 -6.83
C ASP A 192 21.81 -11.89 -5.65
N LYS A 193 22.29 -11.14 -4.68
CA LYS A 193 22.86 -11.69 -3.45
C LYS A 193 21.82 -12.32 -2.51
N LEU A 194 20.55 -11.94 -2.66
CA LEU A 194 19.45 -12.53 -1.92
C LEU A 194 18.67 -13.54 -2.78
N LYS A 195 18.16 -14.57 -2.14
CA LYS A 195 17.31 -15.57 -2.80
C LYS A 195 15.92 -15.00 -3.06
N GLY A 196 15.32 -15.42 -4.14
CA GLY A 196 13.95 -15.06 -4.52
C GLY A 196 13.87 -14.60 -5.97
N GLY A 197 12.69 -14.73 -6.54
CA GLY A 197 12.35 -14.29 -7.89
C GLY A 197 11.38 -13.12 -7.88
N PRO A 198 11.10 -12.53 -9.03
CA PRO A 198 10.10 -11.48 -9.14
C PRO A 198 8.71 -12.01 -8.75
N PRO A 199 7.79 -11.11 -8.35
CA PRO A 199 6.41 -11.50 -8.04
C PRO A 199 5.78 -12.29 -9.19
N GLY A 200 4.96 -13.29 -8.87
CA GLY A 200 4.36 -14.21 -9.85
C GLY A 200 5.28 -15.35 -10.32
N SER A 201 6.55 -15.39 -9.93
CA SER A 201 7.46 -16.50 -10.23
C SER A 201 7.35 -17.63 -9.21
N SER A 202 7.80 -18.83 -9.59
CA SER A 202 7.78 -20.01 -8.71
C SER A 202 8.64 -19.92 -7.45
N ASN A 203 9.53 -18.94 -7.39
CA ASN A 203 10.44 -18.66 -6.27
C ASN A 203 10.28 -17.25 -5.69
N GLN A 204 9.08 -16.68 -5.78
CA GLN A 204 8.76 -15.34 -5.29
C GLN A 204 8.90 -15.18 -3.77
N ASP A 205 8.83 -16.26 -3.00
CA ASP A 205 8.81 -16.23 -1.52
C ASP A 205 10.15 -15.87 -0.86
N GLY A 206 11.16 -15.54 -1.65
CA GLY A 206 12.47 -15.13 -1.13
C GLY A 206 12.50 -13.67 -0.70
N ASP A 207 13.63 -13.25 -0.12
CA ASP A 207 13.82 -11.88 0.40
C ASP A 207 14.42 -10.90 -0.64
N ARG A 208 14.54 -11.33 -1.91
CA ARG A 208 15.09 -10.46 -2.97
C ARG A 208 14.10 -9.37 -3.40
N PHE A 209 12.87 -9.76 -3.72
CA PHE A 209 11.84 -8.83 -4.14
C PHE A 209 10.86 -8.62 -2.99
N ILE A 210 10.88 -7.43 -2.41
CA ILE A 210 10.04 -7.10 -1.26
C ILE A 210 8.99 -6.08 -1.71
N GLU A 211 7.72 -6.39 -1.43
CA GLU A 211 6.63 -5.43 -1.55
C GLU A 211 6.87 -4.28 -0.58
N ILE A 212 6.93 -3.07 -1.09
CA ILE A 212 7.12 -1.86 -0.28
C ILE A 212 5.88 -0.98 -0.23
N TRP A 213 4.94 -1.11 -1.18
CA TRP A 213 3.72 -0.31 -1.21
C TRP A 213 2.63 -0.99 -2.02
N ASN A 214 1.41 -1.02 -1.48
CA ASN A 214 0.23 -1.48 -2.18
C ASN A 214 -0.71 -0.30 -2.49
N LEU A 215 -1.09 -0.14 -3.76
CA LEU A 215 -2.05 0.85 -4.24
C LEU A 215 -3.35 0.13 -4.59
N VAL A 216 -4.40 0.36 -3.82
CA VAL A 216 -5.70 -0.29 -4.02
C VAL A 216 -6.66 0.66 -4.73
N PHE A 217 -7.17 0.21 -5.87
CA PHE A 217 -8.14 0.95 -6.68
C PHE A 217 -9.54 0.50 -6.30
N MET A 218 -10.08 1.13 -5.26
CA MET A 218 -11.40 0.82 -4.70
C MET A 218 -12.49 1.17 -5.69
N GLN A 219 -13.10 0.14 -6.29
CA GLN A 219 -14.15 0.28 -7.30
C GLN A 219 -15.45 -0.34 -6.83
N TYR A 220 -15.39 -1.32 -5.94
CA TYR A 220 -16.50 -2.17 -5.57
C TYR A 220 -16.70 -2.23 -4.07
N GLU A 221 -17.93 -2.62 -3.70
CA GLU A 221 -18.28 -3.05 -2.35
C GLU A 221 -18.84 -4.47 -2.42
N GLN A 222 -18.24 -5.41 -1.71
CA GLN A 222 -18.77 -6.73 -1.50
C GLN A 222 -19.85 -6.65 -0.41
N LYS A 223 -21.11 -6.82 -0.79
CA LYS A 223 -22.27 -6.78 0.13
C LYS A 223 -22.52 -8.14 0.80
N SER A 224 -22.26 -9.22 0.08
CA SER A 224 -22.32 -10.59 0.55
C SER A 224 -21.40 -11.46 -0.32
N LYS A 225 -21.24 -12.74 0.01
CA LYS A 225 -20.40 -13.68 -0.76
C LYS A 225 -20.73 -13.69 -2.27
N GLU A 226 -22.00 -13.46 -2.62
CA GLU A 226 -22.49 -13.54 -4.00
C GLU A 226 -22.79 -12.17 -4.63
N LYS A 227 -22.80 -11.09 -3.84
CA LYS A 227 -23.24 -9.78 -4.31
C LYS A 227 -22.15 -8.74 -4.19
N ARG A 228 -21.65 -8.29 -5.34
CA ARG A 228 -20.73 -7.13 -5.48
C ARG A 228 -21.44 -6.01 -6.22
N VAL A 229 -21.27 -4.78 -5.74
CA VAL A 229 -21.82 -3.57 -6.37
C VAL A 229 -20.70 -2.55 -6.53
N ASN A 230 -20.90 -1.60 -7.43
CA ASN A 230 -19.95 -0.48 -7.57
C ASN A 230 -20.03 0.44 -6.35
N LEU A 231 -18.88 0.97 -5.93
CA LEU A 231 -18.85 2.09 -4.99
C LEU A 231 -19.49 3.34 -5.62
N PRO A 232 -20.00 4.27 -4.80
CA PRO A 232 -20.56 5.52 -5.30
C PRO A 232 -19.58 6.32 -6.16
N LYS A 233 -18.29 6.20 -5.87
CA LYS A 233 -17.19 6.82 -6.62
C LYS A 233 -15.96 5.91 -6.59
N PRO A 234 -15.23 5.78 -7.71
CA PRO A 234 -13.91 5.18 -7.70
C PRO A 234 -13.01 5.93 -6.73
N SER A 235 -12.32 5.19 -5.90
CA SER A 235 -11.56 5.73 -4.77
C SER A 235 -10.18 5.05 -4.68
N VAL A 236 -9.27 5.63 -3.92
CA VAL A 236 -7.92 5.09 -3.71
C VAL A 236 -7.68 4.87 -2.23
N ASP A 237 -7.18 3.69 -1.93
CA ASP A 237 -6.57 3.32 -0.65
C ASP A 237 -5.14 2.88 -0.91
N THR A 238 -4.21 3.24 -0.05
CA THR A 238 -2.84 2.74 -0.15
C THR A 238 -2.28 2.32 1.21
N GLY A 239 -1.36 1.37 1.20
CA GLY A 239 -0.68 0.91 2.41
C GLY A 239 0.80 0.61 2.16
N MET A 240 1.66 1.26 2.94
CA MET A 240 3.09 1.02 3.00
C MET A 240 3.48 0.78 4.46
N GLY A 241 4.10 -0.36 4.77
CA GLY A 241 4.67 -0.62 6.09
C GLY A 241 5.77 0.38 6.40
N LEU A 242 5.80 0.91 7.62
CA LEU A 242 6.83 1.86 8.04
C LEU A 242 8.11 1.14 8.46
N GLU A 243 7.98 -0.01 9.14
CA GLU A 243 9.08 -0.80 9.75
C GLU A 243 9.93 -1.60 8.78
#